data_0b51b062f84bb2e2f97d5acca8c565ab
#
_entry.id   0b51b062f84bb2e2f97d5acca8c565ab
#
_cell.length_a   1.000
_cell.length_b   1.000
_cell.length_c   1.000
_cell.angle_alpha   90.00
_cell.angle_beta   90.00
_cell.angle_gamma   90.00
#
_symmetry.space_group_name_H-M   'P 1'
#
loop_
_entity.id
_entity.type
_entity.pdbx_description
1 polymer ?
#
loop_
_entity_poly.entity_id
_entity_poly.type
_entity_poly.pdbx_seq_one_letter_code
_entity_poly.pdbx_strand_id
1 'polypeptide(L)'
;MREPVKDKTPSQIISLILEFSSAPGTSRHHWGTDIDINALENSYFEKGGRGETFYNWMKKNAHRFGFCQPYSPKSERAGKGYNEEKWHWSYAPLSNKFQKAWVDAYKKGKLNFKGKFQGSEFLGDMPLEYVTSINPDCARID
;
A
#
# COMPACT_ATOMS: atom_id res chain seq x y z
N MET A 1 13.51 8.64 -12.66
CA MET A 1 14.52 9.55 -12.05
C MET A 1 13.87 10.17 -10.81
N ARG A 2 14.46 10.02 -9.61
CA ARG A 2 13.90 10.64 -8.41
C ARG A 2 14.11 12.15 -8.47
N GLU A 3 13.07 12.93 -8.11
CA GLU A 3 13.21 14.39 -8.02
C GLU A 3 14.29 14.78 -7.01
N PRO A 4 15.07 15.86 -7.30
CA PRO A 4 16.06 16.37 -6.34
C PRO A 4 15.35 16.84 -5.05
N VAL A 5 15.89 16.46 -3.89
CA VAL A 5 15.31 16.84 -2.57
C VAL A 5 15.90 18.14 -2.01
N LYS A 6 16.82 18.79 -2.71
CA LYS A 6 17.69 19.87 -2.20
C LYS A 6 16.95 21.07 -1.62
N ASP A 7 15.76 21.39 -2.15
CA ASP A 7 14.99 22.58 -1.73
C ASP A 7 13.62 22.19 -1.09
N LYS A 8 13.48 20.94 -0.66
CA LYS A 8 12.21 20.44 -0.11
C LYS A 8 12.22 20.45 1.42
N THR A 9 11.08 20.76 2.00
CA THR A 9 10.86 20.62 3.45
C THR A 9 10.87 19.14 3.86
N PRO A 10 11.15 18.80 5.14
CA PRO A 10 11.10 17.42 5.61
C PRO A 10 9.77 16.72 5.31
N SER A 11 8.63 17.40 5.46
CA SER A 11 7.31 16.84 5.11
C SER A 11 7.18 16.53 3.63
N GLN A 12 7.70 17.39 2.75
CA GLN A 12 7.70 17.13 1.29
C GLN A 12 8.59 15.95 0.93
N ILE A 13 9.76 15.81 1.58
CA ILE A 13 10.65 14.67 1.38
C ILE A 13 9.97 13.37 1.80
N ILE A 14 9.30 13.38 2.95
CA ILE A 14 8.54 12.20 3.43
C ILE A 14 7.42 11.84 2.46
N SER A 15 6.66 12.82 1.96
CA SER A 15 5.60 12.56 0.98
C SER A 15 6.14 11.90 -0.28
N LEU A 16 7.31 12.34 -0.79
CA LEU A 16 7.96 11.71 -1.95
C LEU A 16 8.45 10.28 -1.67
N ILE A 17 8.98 10.03 -0.47
CA ILE A 17 9.39 8.68 -0.06
C ILE A 17 8.17 7.77 -0.02
N LEU A 18 7.07 8.24 0.54
CA LEU A 18 5.84 7.46 0.72
C LEU A 18 5.06 7.23 -0.58
N GLU A 19 5.45 7.83 -1.70
CA GLU A 19 4.89 7.45 -3.01
C GLU A 19 5.22 6.00 -3.39
N PHE A 20 6.41 5.50 -2.96
CA PHE A 20 6.97 4.21 -3.37
C PHE A 20 7.47 3.36 -2.21
N SER A 21 7.35 3.82 -0.96
CA SER A 21 7.89 3.13 0.21
C SER A 21 7.00 3.36 1.42
N SER A 22 6.87 2.34 2.26
CA SER A 22 6.11 2.45 3.50
C SER A 22 6.95 3.04 4.62
N ALA A 23 6.33 3.83 5.49
CA ALA A 23 6.95 4.16 6.77
C ALA A 23 7.13 2.88 7.63
N PRO A 24 8.19 2.79 8.47
CA PRO A 24 8.39 1.64 9.33
C PRO A 24 7.13 1.32 10.15
N GLY A 25 6.71 0.06 10.13
CA GLY A 25 5.51 -0.41 10.84
C GLY A 25 4.17 -0.20 10.12
N THR A 26 4.17 0.37 8.90
CA THR A 26 2.95 0.62 8.13
C THR A 26 2.84 -0.25 6.87
N SER A 27 3.86 -1.02 6.53
CA SER A 27 3.83 -1.91 5.37
C SER A 27 2.95 -3.13 5.64
N ARG A 28 2.06 -3.43 4.69
CA ARG A 28 1.23 -4.64 4.72
C ARG A 28 2.06 -5.93 4.57
N HIS A 29 3.23 -5.85 3.94
CA HIS A 29 4.17 -6.97 3.86
C HIS A 29 4.60 -7.50 5.22
N HIS A 30 4.61 -6.65 6.27
CA HIS A 30 4.91 -7.07 7.65
C HIS A 30 3.91 -8.08 8.20
N TRP A 31 2.70 -8.15 7.65
CA TRP A 31 1.68 -9.12 8.07
C TRP A 31 1.87 -10.50 7.46
N GLY A 32 2.76 -10.64 6.46
CA GLY A 32 2.97 -11.90 5.73
C GLY A 32 1.80 -12.32 4.87
N THR A 33 0.89 -11.42 4.54
CA THR A 33 -0.33 -11.66 3.75
C THR A 33 -0.26 -11.06 2.36
N ASP A 34 0.72 -10.21 2.13
CA ASP A 34 0.86 -9.44 0.89
C ASP A 34 2.14 -9.86 0.16
N ILE A 35 2.03 -10.00 -1.16
CA ILE A 35 3.12 -10.43 -2.04
C ILE A 35 3.26 -9.49 -3.23
N ASP A 36 4.50 -9.31 -3.68
CA ASP A 36 4.82 -8.66 -4.94
C ASP A 36 5.15 -9.71 -5.99
N ILE A 37 4.60 -9.56 -7.19
CA ILE A 37 4.71 -10.56 -8.25
C ILE A 37 5.41 -9.97 -9.47
N ASN A 38 6.41 -10.66 -9.98
CA ASN A 38 7.18 -10.39 -11.20
C ASN A 38 8.02 -9.12 -11.17
N ALA A 39 7.42 -7.93 -11.43
CA ALA A 39 8.13 -6.67 -11.57
C ALA A 39 7.51 -5.60 -10.68
N LEU A 40 8.31 -4.64 -10.21
CA LEU A 40 7.87 -3.54 -9.35
C LEU A 40 7.63 -2.26 -10.16
N GLU A 41 7.01 -2.40 -11.33
CA GLU A 41 6.67 -1.29 -12.23
C GLU A 41 5.37 -1.59 -12.99
N ASN A 42 4.47 -0.61 -13.07
CA ASN A 42 3.17 -0.77 -13.70
C ASN A 42 3.25 -1.06 -15.19
N SER A 43 4.24 -0.48 -15.89
CA SER A 43 4.44 -0.67 -17.33
C SER A 43 4.61 -2.13 -17.73
N TYR A 44 5.20 -2.96 -16.85
CA TYR A 44 5.31 -4.40 -17.08
C TYR A 44 3.95 -5.08 -17.26
N PHE A 45 2.92 -4.59 -16.57
CA PHE A 45 1.57 -5.17 -16.52
C PHE A 45 0.56 -4.47 -17.45
N GLU A 46 0.97 -3.38 -18.10
CA GLU A 46 0.12 -2.59 -18.99
C GLU A 46 0.07 -3.19 -20.39
N LYS A 47 -0.81 -2.62 -21.26
CA LYS A 47 -0.97 -3.06 -22.64
C LYS A 47 0.37 -3.09 -23.39
N GLY A 48 0.71 -4.26 -23.92
CA GLY A 48 1.98 -4.52 -24.60
C GLY A 48 3.14 -4.88 -23.64
N GLY A 49 2.94 -4.81 -22.33
CA GLY A 49 3.90 -5.26 -21.34
C GLY A 49 3.95 -6.79 -21.21
N ARG A 50 5.09 -7.32 -20.78
CA ARG A 50 5.31 -8.77 -20.66
C ARG A 50 4.37 -9.46 -19.67
N GLY A 51 3.86 -8.73 -18.67
CA GLY A 51 2.95 -9.20 -17.65
C GLY A 51 1.47 -8.92 -17.93
N GLU A 52 1.11 -8.31 -19.08
CA GLU A 52 -0.27 -7.92 -19.39
C GLU A 52 -1.26 -9.10 -19.27
N THR A 53 -0.97 -10.22 -19.90
CA THR A 53 -1.84 -11.41 -19.88
C THR A 53 -2.02 -11.93 -18.45
N PHE A 54 -0.94 -12.01 -17.68
CA PHE A 54 -0.98 -12.43 -16.29
C PHE A 54 -1.81 -11.47 -15.42
N TYR A 55 -1.59 -10.17 -15.56
CA TYR A 55 -2.33 -9.17 -14.79
C TYR A 55 -3.83 -9.17 -15.10
N ASN A 56 -4.20 -9.30 -16.37
CA ASN A 56 -5.59 -9.41 -16.79
C ASN A 56 -6.25 -10.68 -16.23
N TRP A 57 -5.52 -11.79 -16.16
CA TRP A 57 -6.01 -13.00 -15.50
C TRP A 57 -6.19 -12.78 -14.00
N MET A 58 -5.23 -12.17 -13.31
CA MET A 58 -5.29 -11.87 -11.88
C MET A 58 -6.48 -10.97 -11.55
N LYS A 59 -6.69 -9.88 -12.27
CA LYS A 59 -7.86 -9.01 -12.08
C LYS A 59 -9.18 -9.75 -12.16
N LYS A 60 -9.28 -10.73 -13.04
CA LYS A 60 -10.50 -11.50 -13.27
C LYS A 60 -10.71 -12.62 -12.27
N ASN A 61 -9.65 -13.24 -11.76
CA ASN A 61 -9.73 -14.52 -11.07
C ASN A 61 -9.18 -14.52 -9.64
N ALA A 62 -8.29 -13.59 -9.26
CA ALA A 62 -7.57 -13.64 -7.99
C ALA A 62 -8.53 -13.66 -6.77
N HIS A 63 -9.66 -12.97 -6.84
CA HIS A 63 -10.68 -12.94 -5.79
C HIS A 63 -11.23 -14.33 -5.46
N ARG A 64 -11.30 -15.25 -6.43
CA ARG A 64 -11.74 -16.65 -6.23
C ARG A 64 -10.79 -17.44 -5.33
N PHE A 65 -9.57 -16.96 -5.18
CA PHE A 65 -8.51 -17.54 -4.34
C PHE A 65 -8.22 -16.69 -3.10
N GLY A 66 -9.08 -15.71 -2.80
CA GLY A 66 -8.92 -14.84 -1.66
C GLY A 66 -7.96 -13.65 -1.87
N PHE A 67 -7.45 -13.44 -3.09
CA PHE A 67 -6.52 -12.35 -3.37
C PHE A 67 -7.21 -11.13 -3.98
N CYS A 68 -6.77 -9.94 -3.57
CA CYS A 68 -7.13 -8.66 -4.16
C CYS A 68 -5.89 -7.79 -4.39
N GLN A 69 -6.02 -6.80 -5.28
CA GLN A 69 -5.03 -5.73 -5.45
C GLN A 69 -5.38 -4.58 -4.49
N PRO A 70 -4.68 -4.40 -3.35
CA PRO A 70 -5.03 -3.37 -2.37
C PRO A 70 -4.76 -1.96 -2.92
N TYR A 71 -3.72 -1.78 -3.71
CA TYR A 71 -3.34 -0.49 -4.27
C TYR A 71 -3.80 -0.37 -5.72
N SER A 72 -5.12 -0.34 -5.91
CA SER A 72 -5.78 0.02 -7.17
C SER A 72 -5.59 1.52 -7.48
N PRO A 73 -6.02 2.04 -8.64
CA PRO A 73 -5.96 3.49 -8.92
C PRO A 73 -6.51 4.34 -7.78
N LYS A 74 -5.83 5.45 -7.45
CA LYS A 74 -6.25 6.33 -6.35
C LYS A 74 -7.68 6.85 -6.48
N SER A 75 -8.18 7.03 -7.71
CA SER A 75 -9.57 7.40 -7.98
C SER A 75 -10.59 6.42 -7.41
N GLU A 76 -10.23 5.15 -7.27
CA GLU A 76 -11.06 4.10 -6.68
C GLU A 76 -10.96 4.05 -5.15
N ARG A 77 -10.01 4.78 -4.56
CA ARG A 77 -9.63 4.76 -3.13
C ARG A 77 -9.72 6.13 -2.46
N ALA A 78 -10.66 6.96 -2.83
CA ALA A 78 -10.81 8.33 -2.32
C ALA A 78 -9.57 9.23 -2.51
N GLY A 79 -8.71 8.94 -3.49
CA GLY A 79 -7.55 9.75 -3.87
C GLY A 79 -6.34 9.66 -2.93
N LYS A 80 -6.32 8.74 -1.97
CA LYS A 80 -5.34 8.69 -0.88
C LYS A 80 -4.43 7.46 -0.90
N GLY A 81 -3.39 7.49 -0.06
CA GLY A 81 -2.46 6.37 0.14
C GLY A 81 -1.44 6.22 -0.99
N TYR A 82 -0.88 5.02 -1.13
CA TYR A 82 0.12 4.69 -2.14
C TYR A 82 -0.39 4.88 -3.57
N ASN A 83 0.52 5.06 -4.52
CA ASN A 83 0.21 4.99 -5.94
C ASN A 83 -0.33 3.60 -6.32
N GLU A 84 -0.87 3.45 -7.54
CA GLU A 84 -1.27 2.14 -8.03
C GLU A 84 -0.07 1.20 -8.11
N GLU A 85 -0.25 -0.03 -7.62
CA GLU A 85 0.75 -1.09 -7.67
C GLU A 85 0.14 -2.36 -8.25
N LYS A 86 0.35 -2.60 -9.55
CA LYS A 86 -0.21 -3.76 -10.26
C LYS A 86 0.45 -5.07 -9.86
N TRP A 87 1.61 -5.01 -9.25
CA TRP A 87 2.37 -6.16 -8.74
C TRP A 87 1.93 -6.63 -7.36
N HIS A 88 1.32 -5.74 -6.55
CA HIS A 88 1.03 -5.97 -5.14
C HIS A 88 -0.33 -6.65 -4.94
N TRP A 89 -0.31 -7.84 -4.35
CA TRP A 89 -1.51 -8.65 -4.11
C TRP A 89 -1.59 -9.06 -2.65
N SER A 90 -2.79 -8.97 -2.08
CA SER A 90 -3.08 -9.22 -0.67
C SER A 90 -4.03 -10.40 -0.51
N TYR A 91 -3.72 -11.34 0.40
CA TYR A 91 -4.64 -12.39 0.79
C TYR A 91 -5.66 -11.84 1.80
N ALA A 92 -6.80 -11.43 1.30
CA ALA A 92 -7.81 -10.65 2.04
C ALA A 92 -8.37 -11.35 3.29
N PRO A 93 -8.64 -12.67 3.31
CA PRO A 93 -9.20 -13.34 4.50
C PRO A 93 -8.34 -13.18 5.77
N LEU A 94 -7.04 -13.03 5.62
CA LEU A 94 -6.13 -12.75 6.74
C LEU A 94 -5.80 -11.26 6.85
N SER A 95 -5.48 -10.58 5.74
CA SER A 95 -5.04 -9.20 5.78
C SER A 95 -6.12 -8.26 6.32
N ASN A 96 -7.41 -8.53 6.09
CA ASN A 96 -8.52 -7.77 6.66
C ASN A 96 -8.53 -7.83 8.20
N LYS A 97 -8.24 -9.00 8.77
CA LYS A 97 -8.14 -9.18 10.23
C LYS A 97 -6.94 -8.43 10.81
N PHE A 98 -5.79 -8.51 10.15
CA PHE A 98 -4.59 -7.80 10.58
C PHE A 98 -4.73 -6.28 10.44
N GLN A 99 -5.33 -5.80 9.35
CA GLN A 99 -5.61 -4.37 9.19
C GLN A 99 -6.51 -3.85 10.32
N LYS A 100 -7.58 -4.57 10.64
CA LYS A 100 -8.48 -4.21 11.76
C LYS A 100 -7.71 -4.16 13.09
N ALA A 101 -6.91 -5.18 13.39
CA ALA A 101 -6.10 -5.22 14.60
C ALA A 101 -5.07 -4.08 14.65
N TRP A 102 -4.43 -3.77 13.51
CA TRP A 102 -3.50 -2.65 13.40
C TRP A 102 -4.18 -1.31 13.67
N VAL A 103 -5.34 -1.07 13.05
CA VAL A 103 -6.14 0.16 13.23
C VAL A 103 -6.58 0.31 14.68
N ASP A 104 -7.04 -0.76 15.31
CA ASP A 104 -7.44 -0.77 16.72
C ASP A 104 -6.25 -0.44 17.64
N ALA A 105 -5.08 -1.01 17.37
CA ALA A 105 -3.86 -0.73 18.12
C ALA A 105 -3.40 0.73 17.93
N TYR A 106 -3.48 1.26 16.69
CA TYR A 106 -3.16 2.65 16.40
C TYR A 106 -4.08 3.61 17.16
N LYS A 107 -5.40 3.42 17.07
CA LYS A 107 -6.40 4.26 17.76
C LYS A 107 -6.29 4.22 19.28
N LYS A 108 -5.82 3.11 19.83
CA LYS A 108 -5.55 2.95 21.27
C LYS A 108 -4.19 3.50 21.70
N GLY A 109 -3.44 4.15 20.80
CA GLY A 109 -2.11 4.70 21.09
C GLY A 109 -1.02 3.67 21.34
N LYS A 110 -1.26 2.38 21.01
CA LYS A 110 -0.27 1.30 21.18
C LYS A 110 0.82 1.33 20.12
N LEU A 111 0.54 1.96 18.97
CA LEU A 111 1.49 2.16 17.89
C LEU A 111 1.91 3.63 17.89
N ASN A 112 3.12 3.90 18.35
CA ASN A 112 3.70 5.23 18.37
C ASN A 112 4.95 5.27 17.49
N PHE A 113 4.89 6.09 16.45
CA PHE A 113 5.97 6.26 15.48
C PHE A 113 6.91 7.43 15.84
N LYS A 114 6.40 8.43 16.59
CA LYS A 114 7.14 9.65 16.92
C LYS A 114 8.46 9.33 17.67
N GLY A 115 9.57 9.83 17.13
CA GLY A 115 10.91 9.63 17.70
C GLY A 115 11.48 8.22 17.53
N LYS A 116 10.85 7.33 16.75
CA LYS A 116 11.34 5.97 16.53
C LYS A 116 12.30 5.84 15.33
N PHE A 117 12.22 6.78 14.38
CA PHE A 117 13.11 6.87 13.23
C PHE A 117 13.13 8.30 12.71
N GLN A 118 14.14 8.62 11.91
CA GLN A 118 14.30 9.97 11.35
C GLN A 118 13.08 10.38 10.51
N GLY A 119 12.53 11.55 10.80
CA GLY A 119 11.37 12.11 10.09
C GLY A 119 10.01 11.63 10.62
N SER A 120 9.99 10.75 11.62
CA SER A 120 8.75 10.22 12.19
C SER A 120 7.84 11.29 12.81
N GLU A 121 8.43 12.42 13.23
CA GLU A 121 7.72 13.58 13.75
C GLU A 121 6.85 14.31 12.71
N PHE A 122 7.12 14.09 11.42
CA PHE A 122 6.39 14.71 10.31
C PHE A 122 5.30 13.82 9.70
N LEU A 123 5.11 12.59 10.20
CA LEU A 123 4.12 11.65 9.65
C LEU A 123 2.67 12.08 9.90
N GLY A 124 2.38 12.74 11.04
CA GLY A 124 1.00 13.08 11.40
C GLY A 124 0.09 11.84 11.34
N ASP A 125 -1.05 11.98 10.64
CA ASP A 125 -2.03 10.89 10.45
C ASP A 125 -1.73 9.99 9.24
N MET A 126 -0.62 10.23 8.51
CA MET A 126 -0.25 9.43 7.32
C MET A 126 -0.21 7.93 7.59
N PRO A 127 0.30 7.42 8.74
CA PRO A 127 0.29 5.99 9.01
C PRO A 127 -1.09 5.35 8.91
N LEU A 128 -2.10 5.98 9.52
CA LEU A 128 -3.48 5.49 9.47
C LEU A 128 -4.05 5.59 8.05
N GLU A 129 -3.85 6.73 7.39
CA GLU A 129 -4.32 6.97 6.04
C GLU A 129 -3.76 5.93 5.05
N TYR A 130 -2.46 5.68 5.09
CA TYR A 130 -1.81 4.76 4.15
C TYR A 130 -2.19 3.29 4.39
N VAL A 131 -2.33 2.87 5.64
CA VAL A 131 -2.76 1.50 5.97
C VAL A 131 -4.22 1.25 5.58
N THR A 132 -5.09 2.26 5.66
CA THR A 132 -6.52 2.09 5.42
C THR A 132 -6.99 2.45 4.01
N SER A 133 -6.19 3.21 3.24
CA SER A 133 -6.54 3.63 1.87
C SER A 133 -6.25 2.52 0.85
N ILE A 134 -7.05 1.47 0.91
CA ILE A 134 -6.96 0.30 0.01
C ILE A 134 -8.23 0.16 -0.83
N ASN A 135 -8.13 -0.63 -1.90
CA ASN A 135 -9.26 -0.99 -2.73
C ASN A 135 -10.42 -1.55 -1.90
N PRO A 136 -11.62 -0.93 -1.97
CA PRO A 136 -12.79 -1.37 -1.21
C PRO A 136 -13.18 -2.83 -1.48
N ASP A 137 -12.88 -3.37 -2.66
CA ASP A 137 -13.19 -4.76 -3.00
C ASP A 137 -12.41 -5.76 -2.13
N CYS A 138 -11.23 -5.38 -1.61
CA CYS A 138 -10.49 -6.22 -0.67
C CYS A 138 -11.28 -6.52 0.61
N ALA A 139 -12.07 -5.56 1.09
CA ALA A 139 -12.88 -5.73 2.30
C ALA A 139 -14.08 -6.68 2.11
N ARG A 140 -14.42 -7.05 0.86
CA ARG A 140 -15.56 -7.91 0.52
C ARG A 140 -15.19 -9.38 0.35
N ILE A 141 -13.90 -9.71 0.44
CA ILE A 141 -13.39 -11.08 0.34
C ILE A 141 -13.22 -11.64 1.74
N ASP A 142 -13.98 -12.67 2.08
CA ASP A 142 -13.95 -13.38 3.36
C ASP A 142 -13.04 -14.60 3.32
#